data_9392c44db4711ab3598a9849bed262ad
#
_entry.id   9392c44db4711ab3598a9849bed262ad
#
_cell.length_a   1.000
_cell.length_b   1.000
_cell.length_c   1.000
_cell.angle_alpha   90.00
_cell.angle_beta   90.00
_cell.angle_gamma   90.00
#
_symmetry.space_group_name_H-M   'P 1'
#
loop_
_entity.id
_entity.type
_entity.pdbx_description
1 polymer ?
#
loop_
_entity_poly.entity_id
_entity_poly.type
_entity_poly.pdbx_seq_one_letter_code
_entity_poly.pdbx_strand_id
1 'polypeptide(L)'
;MMNFFAMTDNAASDLPTASSSSPNQASLPLQGIRVVEFSHMVMGPACGMVLADLGAEVIKVEPVTGDLTRGLLGAGAGFFPMFNRNKKSVAIDLRSAEGLQAAIRLASTADVVVQNFKPGVMKKYGLDYAHLSQLNPGLIYVNHTGFLPGPYEHRTALDEVVQMMGGLAYMTGRPGDPLRAGSSVNDIMGGMFGAIGALAALMQRNQTGKGQEIDSAL
;
A
#
# COMPACT_ATOMS: atom_id res chain seq x y z
N MET A 1 -9.68 1.45 -20.44
CA MET A 1 -9.18 1.31 -19.05
C MET A 1 -9.44 -0.11 -18.62
N MET A 2 -8.42 -0.96 -18.60
CA MET A 2 -8.58 -2.40 -18.29
C MET A 2 -8.64 -2.56 -16.76
N ASN A 3 -9.80 -2.97 -16.24
CA ASN A 3 -9.93 -3.42 -14.85
C ASN A 3 -9.28 -4.81 -14.73
N PHE A 4 -8.26 -4.94 -13.91
CA PHE A 4 -7.52 -6.19 -13.71
C PHE A 4 -8.29 -7.23 -12.87
N PHE A 5 -9.43 -6.87 -12.29
CA PHE A 5 -10.36 -7.78 -11.63
C PHE A 5 -11.77 -7.58 -12.15
N ALA A 6 -12.11 -8.27 -13.24
CA ALA A 6 -13.50 -8.49 -13.61
C ALA A 6 -13.92 -9.84 -13.03
N MET A 7 -14.69 -9.84 -11.96
CA MET A 7 -15.46 -11.02 -11.56
C MET A 7 -16.66 -11.09 -12.47
N THR A 8 -16.72 -12.09 -13.36
CA THR A 8 -17.88 -12.39 -14.18
C THR A 8 -18.81 -13.32 -13.41
N ASP A 9 -19.97 -12.80 -13.01
CA ASP A 9 -21.10 -13.64 -12.61
C ASP A 9 -21.69 -14.34 -13.82
N ASN A 10 -21.60 -15.66 -13.84
CA ASN A 10 -22.26 -16.52 -14.81
C ASN A 10 -23.38 -17.29 -14.09
N ALA A 11 -24.58 -16.74 -14.09
CA ALA A 11 -25.79 -17.49 -13.75
C ALA A 11 -26.88 -17.12 -14.72
N ALA A 12 -27.20 -18.09 -15.60
CA ALA A 12 -28.29 -18.00 -16.56
C ALA A 12 -29.58 -18.45 -15.90
N SER A 13 -30.65 -17.72 -16.27
CA SER A 13 -32.07 -18.09 -16.31
C SER A 13 -32.83 -18.38 -15.00
N ASP A 14 -33.66 -17.42 -14.61
CA ASP A 14 -35.13 -17.56 -14.57
C ASP A 14 -35.77 -16.20 -14.29
N LEU A 15 -36.59 -15.71 -15.17
CA LEU A 15 -37.33 -14.47 -15.03
C LEU A 15 -38.60 -14.69 -14.19
N PRO A 16 -38.83 -13.88 -13.19
CA PRO A 16 -40.15 -13.34 -12.91
C PRO A 16 -40.18 -11.81 -13.00
N THR A 17 -41.30 -11.31 -13.40
CA THR A 17 -41.74 -9.98 -13.72
C THR A 17 -41.32 -8.86 -12.73
N ALA A 18 -40.95 -7.74 -13.32
CA ALA A 18 -40.50 -6.50 -12.79
C ALA A 18 -41.19 -5.97 -11.50
N SER A 19 -40.42 -5.76 -10.49
CA SER A 19 -40.54 -4.62 -9.58
C SER A 19 -39.26 -3.79 -9.75
N SER A 20 -39.40 -2.49 -10.00
CA SER A 20 -38.33 -1.54 -10.25
C SER A 20 -37.52 -1.28 -8.96
N SER A 21 -36.63 -2.21 -8.61
CA SER A 21 -35.51 -1.95 -7.72
C SER A 21 -34.27 -1.74 -8.58
N SER A 22 -33.59 -0.60 -8.39
CA SER A 22 -32.29 -0.29 -8.98
C SER A 22 -31.38 -1.52 -8.92
N PRO A 23 -30.59 -1.83 -9.96
CA PRO A 23 -29.68 -2.96 -9.90
C PRO A 23 -28.78 -2.80 -8.65
N ASN A 24 -28.80 -3.83 -7.81
CA ASN A 24 -27.96 -3.92 -6.62
C ASN A 24 -26.50 -3.76 -7.09
N GLN A 25 -25.94 -2.55 -6.94
CA GLN A 25 -24.52 -2.34 -7.20
C GLN A 25 -23.80 -3.20 -6.17
N ALA A 26 -23.23 -4.32 -6.62
CA ALA A 26 -22.43 -5.18 -5.76
C ALA A 26 -21.38 -4.31 -5.06
N SER A 27 -21.39 -4.29 -3.72
CA SER A 27 -20.43 -3.53 -2.94
C SER A 27 -19.04 -4.11 -3.17
N LEU A 28 -18.05 -3.23 -3.39
CA LEU A 28 -16.66 -3.68 -3.51
C LEU A 28 -16.17 -4.30 -2.19
N PRO A 29 -15.26 -5.28 -2.24
CA PRO A 29 -14.85 -6.07 -1.07
C PRO A 29 -14.36 -5.25 0.13
N LEU A 30 -13.71 -4.11 -0.11
CA LEU A 30 -13.19 -3.21 0.92
C LEU A 30 -14.02 -1.93 1.09
N GLN A 31 -15.24 -1.90 0.62
CA GLN A 31 -16.12 -0.75 0.84
C GLN A 31 -16.30 -0.50 2.35
N GLY A 32 -16.08 0.74 2.77
CA GLY A 32 -16.13 1.14 4.18
C GLY A 32 -14.80 1.01 4.94
N ILE A 33 -13.79 0.38 4.35
CA ILE A 33 -12.43 0.33 4.90
C ILE A 33 -11.68 1.62 4.57
N ARG A 34 -11.08 2.24 5.57
CA ARG A 34 -10.23 3.43 5.42
C ARG A 34 -8.76 3.07 5.54
N VAL A 35 -7.97 3.47 4.55
CA VAL A 35 -6.51 3.32 4.52
C VAL A 35 -5.87 4.70 4.57
N VAL A 36 -4.91 4.90 5.47
CA VAL A 36 -4.05 6.09 5.49
C VAL A 36 -2.64 5.68 5.08
N GLU A 37 -2.12 6.35 4.06
CA GLU A 37 -0.89 5.95 3.39
C GLU A 37 0.20 7.03 3.54
N PHE A 38 1.31 6.66 4.18
CA PHE A 38 2.53 7.45 4.29
C PHE A 38 3.61 6.81 3.42
N SER A 39 3.54 7.01 2.13
CA SER A 39 4.40 6.30 1.19
C SER A 39 4.86 7.16 0.02
N HIS A 40 5.89 6.69 -0.67
CA HIS A 40 6.41 7.28 -1.89
C HIS A 40 6.95 6.20 -2.84
N MET A 41 7.34 6.58 -4.05
CA MET A 41 7.88 5.72 -5.10
C MET A 41 6.89 4.62 -5.54
N VAL A 42 7.17 3.34 -5.27
CA VAL A 42 6.44 2.21 -5.84
C VAL A 42 5.83 1.29 -4.80
N MET A 43 6.60 0.73 -3.88
CA MET A 43 6.19 -0.40 -3.03
C MET A 43 4.96 -0.10 -2.17
N GLY A 44 5.03 0.93 -1.31
CA GLY A 44 3.89 1.37 -0.50
C GLY A 44 2.71 1.84 -1.35
N PRO A 45 2.94 2.72 -2.37
CA PRO A 45 1.88 3.12 -3.29
C PRO A 45 1.21 1.96 -4.02
N ALA A 46 1.92 0.90 -4.40
CA ALA A 46 1.34 -0.29 -5.02
C ALA A 46 0.38 -1.03 -4.06
N CYS A 47 0.76 -1.16 -2.78
CA CYS A 47 -0.11 -1.70 -1.75
C CYS A 47 -1.41 -0.89 -1.64
N GLY A 48 -1.31 0.44 -1.43
CA GLY A 48 -2.47 1.31 -1.33
C GLY A 48 -3.34 1.31 -2.58
N MET A 49 -2.74 1.21 -3.77
CA MET A 49 -3.48 1.11 -5.03
C MET A 49 -4.33 -0.17 -5.11
N VAL A 50 -3.77 -1.33 -4.74
CA VAL A 50 -4.51 -2.59 -4.73
C VAL A 50 -5.71 -2.49 -3.77
N LEU A 51 -5.51 -1.93 -2.57
CA LEU A 51 -6.58 -1.75 -1.60
C LEU A 51 -7.66 -0.76 -2.13
N ALA A 52 -7.24 0.32 -2.81
CA ALA A 52 -8.15 1.29 -3.44
C ALA A 52 -8.97 0.65 -4.58
N ASP A 53 -8.33 -0.16 -5.44
CA ASP A 53 -9.02 -0.86 -6.53
C ASP A 53 -10.05 -1.88 -6.00
N LEU A 54 -9.84 -2.40 -4.79
CA LEU A 54 -10.79 -3.27 -4.08
C LEU A 54 -11.90 -2.49 -3.33
N GLY A 55 -11.89 -1.15 -3.37
CA GLY A 55 -12.96 -0.30 -2.83
C GLY A 55 -12.65 0.39 -1.50
N ALA A 56 -11.45 0.27 -0.96
CA ALA A 56 -11.06 1.03 0.22
C ALA A 56 -10.97 2.53 -0.06
N GLU A 57 -11.32 3.36 0.92
CA GLU A 57 -11.02 4.78 0.91
C GLU A 57 -9.54 4.97 1.26
N VAL A 58 -8.68 5.20 0.26
CA VAL A 58 -7.26 5.42 0.49
C VAL A 58 -6.93 6.90 0.50
N ILE A 59 -6.36 7.38 1.61
CA ILE A 59 -5.92 8.76 1.82
C ILE A 59 -4.40 8.77 1.89
N LYS A 60 -3.77 9.30 0.83
CA LYS A 60 -2.32 9.47 0.76
C LYS A 60 -1.91 10.78 1.43
N VAL A 61 -1.07 10.69 2.44
CA VAL A 61 -0.47 11.85 3.10
C VAL A 61 0.82 12.23 2.37
N GLU A 62 0.86 13.46 1.87
CA GLU A 62 1.99 13.99 1.11
C GLU A 62 2.61 15.20 1.82
N PRO A 63 3.90 15.49 1.60
CA PRO A 63 4.46 16.79 1.96
C PRO A 63 3.68 17.95 1.31
N VAL A 64 3.75 19.14 1.87
CA VAL A 64 3.06 20.34 1.32
C VAL A 64 3.46 20.61 -0.13
N THR A 65 4.68 20.24 -0.51
CA THR A 65 5.21 20.36 -1.89
C THR A 65 4.76 19.22 -2.81
N GLY A 66 3.99 18.26 -2.30
CA GLY A 66 3.65 17.01 -2.99
C GLY A 66 4.70 15.92 -2.85
N ASP A 67 4.34 14.72 -3.23
CA ASP A 67 5.25 13.57 -3.34
C ASP A 67 6.27 13.81 -4.45
N LEU A 68 7.56 13.64 -4.16
CA LEU A 68 8.64 13.81 -5.14
C LEU A 68 8.49 12.89 -6.36
N THR A 69 7.80 11.77 -6.22
CA THR A 69 7.50 10.84 -7.32
C THR A 69 6.69 11.50 -8.44
N ARG A 70 5.94 12.58 -8.15
CA ARG A 70 5.19 13.36 -9.15
C ARG A 70 6.07 14.02 -10.20
N GLY A 71 7.30 14.36 -9.82
CA GLY A 71 8.27 15.06 -10.68
C GLY A 71 9.33 14.16 -11.30
N LEU A 72 9.25 12.84 -11.17
CA LEU A 72 10.22 11.94 -11.75
C LEU A 72 10.18 11.97 -13.28
N LEU A 73 11.39 11.88 -13.88
CA LEU A 73 11.58 11.86 -15.31
C LEU A 73 11.99 10.46 -15.81
N GLY A 74 12.02 10.28 -17.12
CA GLY A 74 12.46 9.04 -17.75
C GLY A 74 11.57 7.86 -17.35
N ALA A 75 12.17 6.74 -16.97
CA ALA A 75 11.46 5.52 -16.60
C ALA A 75 10.55 5.68 -15.36
N GLY A 76 10.84 6.66 -14.50
CA GLY A 76 10.04 6.95 -13.30
C GLY A 76 8.81 7.83 -13.54
N ALA A 77 8.68 8.47 -14.71
CA ALA A 77 7.61 9.43 -14.98
C ALA A 77 6.20 8.85 -14.85
N GLY A 78 6.04 7.54 -15.08
CA GLY A 78 4.79 6.83 -14.96
C GLY A 78 4.45 6.36 -13.54
N PHE A 79 5.36 6.40 -12.58
CA PHE A 79 5.16 5.78 -11.26
C PHE A 79 4.03 6.44 -10.48
N PHE A 80 4.00 7.76 -10.42
CA PHE A 80 2.96 8.44 -9.65
C PHE A 80 1.55 8.15 -10.19
N PRO A 81 1.23 8.40 -11.47
CA PRO A 81 -0.11 8.13 -11.99
C PRO A 81 -0.47 6.65 -11.99
N MET A 82 0.50 5.75 -12.16
CA MET A 82 0.26 4.31 -12.16
C MET A 82 -0.15 3.81 -10.77
N PHE A 83 0.60 4.16 -9.73
CA PHE A 83 0.43 3.58 -8.38
C PHE A 83 -0.43 4.41 -7.43
N ASN A 84 -0.95 5.57 -7.86
CA ASN A 84 -1.76 6.43 -6.99
C ASN A 84 -3.18 6.71 -7.52
N ARG A 85 -3.64 5.94 -8.52
CA ARG A 85 -5.04 6.03 -8.96
C ARG A 85 -6.00 5.62 -7.83
N ASN A 86 -7.20 6.14 -7.87
CA ASN A 86 -8.28 5.88 -6.89
C ASN A 86 -7.96 6.31 -5.46
N LYS A 87 -6.91 7.13 -5.24
CA LYS A 87 -6.57 7.66 -3.92
C LYS A 87 -6.99 9.13 -3.80
N LYS A 88 -7.35 9.51 -2.59
CA LYS A 88 -7.42 10.91 -2.15
C LYS A 88 -6.03 11.35 -1.71
N SER A 89 -5.69 12.62 -1.90
CA SER A 89 -4.43 13.21 -1.43
C SER A 89 -4.71 14.28 -0.39
N VAL A 90 -3.88 14.32 0.66
CA VAL A 90 -3.86 15.39 1.64
C VAL A 90 -2.42 15.83 1.87
N ALA A 91 -2.17 17.15 1.77
CA ALA A 91 -0.87 17.72 2.03
C ALA A 91 -0.74 18.10 3.51
N ILE A 92 0.25 17.51 4.22
CA ILE A 92 0.47 17.75 5.65
C ILE A 92 1.97 17.96 5.90
N ASP A 93 2.34 19.05 6.60
CA ASP A 93 3.71 19.20 7.10
C ASP A 93 3.87 18.46 8.43
N LEU A 94 4.44 17.26 8.39
CA LEU A 94 4.72 16.45 9.59
C LEU A 94 5.78 17.08 10.52
N ARG A 95 6.45 18.14 10.10
CA ARG A 95 7.44 18.86 10.93
C ARG A 95 6.79 19.95 11.78
N SER A 96 5.59 20.40 11.43
CA SER A 96 4.81 21.31 12.25
C SER A 96 4.03 20.53 13.32
N ALA A 97 3.83 21.14 14.48
CA ALA A 97 3.08 20.51 15.57
C ALA A 97 1.61 20.24 15.16
N GLU A 98 0.99 21.20 14.51
CA GLU A 98 -0.39 21.11 14.05
C GLU A 98 -0.56 20.04 12.96
N GLY A 99 0.36 20.01 11.99
CA GLY A 99 0.37 18.99 10.93
C GLY A 99 0.58 17.60 11.49
N LEU A 100 1.53 17.43 12.41
CA LEU A 100 1.75 16.14 13.06
C LEU A 100 0.51 15.67 13.82
N GLN A 101 -0.12 16.53 14.61
CA GLN A 101 -1.35 16.20 15.32
C GLN A 101 -2.50 15.85 14.37
N ALA A 102 -2.60 16.55 13.22
CA ALA A 102 -3.59 16.22 12.19
C ALA A 102 -3.33 14.83 11.59
N ALA A 103 -2.06 14.49 11.30
CA ALA A 103 -1.68 13.19 10.78
C ALA A 103 -1.97 12.05 11.78
N ILE A 104 -1.66 12.24 13.08
CA ILE A 104 -1.97 11.27 14.13
C ILE A 104 -3.48 11.06 14.23
N ARG A 105 -4.29 12.13 14.27
CA ARG A 105 -5.75 12.02 14.29
C ARG A 105 -6.28 11.28 13.06
N LEU A 106 -5.76 11.57 11.88
CA LEU A 106 -6.15 10.87 10.66
C LEU A 106 -5.81 9.39 10.73
N ALA A 107 -4.57 9.06 11.10
CA ALA A 107 -4.11 7.68 11.22
C ALA A 107 -4.86 6.88 12.29
N SER A 108 -5.25 7.51 13.40
CA SER A 108 -6.02 6.84 14.47
C SER A 108 -7.44 6.44 14.05
N THR A 109 -7.98 7.03 12.98
CA THR A 109 -9.29 6.67 12.42
C THR A 109 -9.21 5.64 11.30
N ALA A 110 -8.00 5.21 10.91
CA ALA A 110 -7.80 4.27 9.83
C ALA A 110 -8.02 2.82 10.27
N ASP A 111 -8.53 2.02 9.36
CA ASP A 111 -8.52 0.55 9.49
C ASP A 111 -7.14 -0.01 9.17
N VAL A 112 -6.47 0.60 8.20
CA VAL A 112 -5.14 0.20 7.74
C VAL A 112 -4.26 1.44 7.61
N VAL A 113 -3.04 1.36 8.14
CA VAL A 113 -1.96 2.31 7.83
C VAL A 113 -0.94 1.61 6.96
N VAL A 114 -0.53 2.25 5.88
CA VAL A 114 0.54 1.76 4.97
C VAL A 114 1.68 2.74 4.99
N GLN A 115 2.92 2.27 5.18
CA GLN A 115 4.09 3.14 5.11
C GLN A 115 5.29 2.44 4.45
N ASN A 116 6.21 3.23 3.84
CA ASN A 116 7.48 2.74 3.30
C ASN A 116 8.63 3.72 3.50
N PHE A 117 8.61 4.47 4.60
CA PHE A 117 9.72 5.33 4.96
C PHE A 117 10.88 4.53 5.58
N LYS A 118 12.05 5.15 5.62
CA LYS A 118 13.23 4.55 6.25
C LYS A 118 12.94 4.16 7.71
N PRO A 119 13.55 3.08 8.20
CA PRO A 119 13.40 2.65 9.60
C PRO A 119 13.58 3.81 10.59
N GLY A 120 12.70 3.88 11.58
CA GLY A 120 12.71 4.90 12.63
C GLY A 120 12.02 6.23 12.27
N VAL A 121 11.73 6.52 11.00
CA VAL A 121 11.07 7.79 10.62
C VAL A 121 9.66 7.89 11.21
N MET A 122 8.84 6.86 11.05
CA MET A 122 7.48 6.84 11.59
C MET A 122 7.48 6.90 13.12
N LYS A 123 8.41 6.21 13.76
CA LYS A 123 8.60 6.26 15.23
C LYS A 123 8.94 7.66 15.70
N LYS A 124 9.82 8.38 14.99
CA LYS A 124 10.16 9.77 15.32
C LYS A 124 8.95 10.70 15.38
N TYR A 125 7.94 10.42 14.56
CA TYR A 125 6.69 11.18 14.48
C TYR A 125 5.56 10.61 15.35
N GLY A 126 5.78 9.51 16.09
CA GLY A 126 4.68 8.84 16.82
C GLY A 126 3.60 8.28 15.91
N LEU A 127 3.97 7.94 14.67
CA LEU A 127 3.11 7.36 13.63
C LEU A 127 3.43 5.89 13.38
N ASP A 128 4.25 5.26 14.22
CA ASP A 128 4.55 3.83 14.18
C ASP A 128 3.43 3.00 14.82
N TYR A 129 3.47 1.69 14.58
CA TYR A 129 2.45 0.78 15.11
C TYR A 129 2.36 0.83 16.64
N ALA A 130 3.49 0.90 17.34
CA ALA A 130 3.51 0.91 18.81
C ALA A 130 2.73 2.09 19.42
N HIS A 131 2.72 3.26 18.77
CA HIS A 131 1.94 4.41 19.20
C HIS A 131 0.50 4.36 18.72
N LEU A 132 0.28 4.09 17.43
CA LEU A 132 -1.06 4.13 16.84
C LEU A 132 -1.97 3.01 17.33
N SER A 133 -1.44 1.82 17.65
CA SER A 133 -2.21 0.71 18.21
C SER A 133 -2.75 0.98 19.61
N GLN A 134 -2.14 1.89 20.37
CA GLN A 134 -2.69 2.35 21.66
C GLN A 134 -3.92 3.24 21.46
N LEU A 135 -3.98 3.98 20.36
CA LEU A 135 -5.12 4.84 20.00
C LEU A 135 -6.22 4.06 19.30
N ASN A 136 -5.83 3.05 18.51
CA ASN A 136 -6.72 2.17 17.77
C ASN A 136 -6.25 0.71 17.85
N PRO A 137 -6.73 -0.07 18.83
CA PRO A 137 -6.34 -1.47 19.00
C PRO A 137 -6.71 -2.40 17.83
N GLY A 138 -7.63 -1.96 16.96
CA GLY A 138 -8.02 -2.67 15.74
C GLY A 138 -7.19 -2.31 14.51
N LEU A 139 -6.19 -1.44 14.65
CA LEU A 139 -5.38 -0.96 13.54
C LEU A 139 -4.54 -2.08 12.91
N ILE A 140 -4.61 -2.20 11.59
CA ILE A 140 -3.67 -2.99 10.80
C ILE A 140 -2.60 -2.03 10.27
N TYR A 141 -1.34 -2.39 10.46
CA TYR A 141 -0.21 -1.55 10.07
C TYR A 141 0.69 -2.30 9.11
N VAL A 142 0.78 -1.84 7.86
CA VAL A 142 1.64 -2.44 6.84
C VAL A 142 2.93 -1.65 6.75
N ASN A 143 3.99 -2.27 7.19
CA ASN A 143 5.35 -1.75 7.18
C ASN A 143 6.10 -2.30 5.98
N HIS A 144 6.32 -1.47 4.97
CA HIS A 144 7.14 -1.83 3.82
C HIS A 144 8.58 -1.43 4.07
N THR A 145 9.48 -2.39 3.95
CA THR A 145 10.90 -2.21 4.22
C THR A 145 11.76 -2.82 3.11
N GLY A 146 13.03 -2.44 3.05
CA GLY A 146 13.95 -3.03 2.09
C GLY A 146 14.36 -4.45 2.44
N PHE A 147 14.56 -4.71 3.73
CA PHE A 147 14.92 -6.03 4.26
C PHE A 147 14.15 -6.28 5.55
N LEU A 148 13.73 -7.52 5.75
CA LEU A 148 13.17 -7.96 7.04
C LEU A 148 14.22 -7.88 8.15
N PRO A 149 13.81 -7.90 9.45
CA PRO A 149 14.75 -7.91 10.57
C PRO A 149 15.82 -8.98 10.40
N GLY A 150 17.09 -8.58 10.53
CA GLY A 150 18.24 -9.47 10.33
C GLY A 150 19.50 -8.71 9.97
N PRO A 151 20.55 -9.41 9.48
CA PRO A 151 21.87 -8.79 9.22
C PRO A 151 21.85 -7.66 8.20
N TYR A 152 20.82 -7.58 7.36
CA TYR A 152 20.70 -6.61 6.28
C TYR A 152 19.66 -5.51 6.55
N GLU A 153 18.93 -5.53 7.67
CA GLU A 153 17.84 -4.61 7.96
C GLU A 153 18.20 -3.12 7.84
N HIS A 154 19.46 -2.78 8.11
CA HIS A 154 19.96 -1.40 8.04
C HIS A 154 20.53 -1.02 6.67
N ARG A 155 20.59 -1.93 5.72
CA ARG A 155 21.15 -1.64 4.39
C ARG A 155 20.16 -0.83 3.56
N THR A 156 20.71 0.01 2.70
CA THR A 156 19.91 0.67 1.66
C THR A 156 19.39 -0.40 0.71
N ALA A 157 18.10 -0.40 0.50
CA ALA A 157 17.44 -1.25 -0.48
C ALA A 157 16.73 -0.36 -1.51
N LEU A 158 16.96 -0.68 -2.76
CA LEU A 158 16.22 -0.25 -3.93
C LEU A 158 15.85 -1.50 -4.69
N ASP A 159 14.82 -1.47 -5.49
CA ASP A 159 14.38 -2.62 -6.29
C ASP A 159 15.54 -3.28 -7.03
N GLU A 160 16.33 -2.49 -7.76
CA GLU A 160 17.49 -3.00 -8.53
C GLU A 160 18.58 -3.62 -7.65
N VAL A 161 18.82 -3.06 -6.46
CA VAL A 161 19.79 -3.61 -5.50
C VAL A 161 19.35 -5.00 -5.06
N VAL A 162 18.06 -5.16 -4.73
CA VAL A 162 17.51 -6.44 -4.30
C VAL A 162 17.44 -7.44 -5.45
N GLN A 163 17.13 -7.01 -6.67
CA GLN A 163 17.21 -7.87 -7.86
C GLN A 163 18.61 -8.45 -8.06
N MET A 164 19.66 -7.64 -7.83
CA MET A 164 21.04 -8.11 -7.93
C MET A 164 21.39 -9.06 -6.78
N MET A 165 21.03 -8.70 -5.54
CA MET A 165 21.37 -9.50 -4.35
C MET A 165 20.61 -10.82 -4.30
N GLY A 166 19.34 -10.84 -4.69
CA GLY A 166 18.47 -12.02 -4.70
C GLY A 166 18.69 -12.93 -5.92
N GLY A 167 19.57 -12.56 -6.85
CA GLY A 167 19.89 -13.35 -8.03
C GLY A 167 18.91 -13.21 -9.20
N LEU A 168 17.84 -12.43 -9.08
CA LEU A 168 16.88 -12.21 -10.18
C LEU A 168 17.59 -11.63 -11.41
N ALA A 169 18.45 -10.64 -11.22
CA ALA A 169 19.21 -10.04 -12.31
C ALA A 169 20.17 -11.05 -12.99
N TYR A 170 20.76 -11.95 -12.22
CA TYR A 170 21.60 -13.04 -12.75
C TYR A 170 20.79 -14.00 -13.63
N MET A 171 19.57 -14.36 -13.20
CA MET A 171 18.68 -15.26 -13.96
C MET A 171 18.03 -14.57 -15.17
N THR A 172 17.90 -13.25 -15.16
CA THR A 172 17.32 -12.47 -16.26
C THR A 172 18.33 -12.17 -17.36
N GLY A 173 19.61 -11.97 -16.98
CA GLY A 173 20.69 -11.67 -17.89
C GLY A 173 21.32 -12.90 -18.56
N ARG A 174 22.32 -12.66 -19.41
CA ARG A 174 23.15 -13.72 -19.98
C ARG A 174 24.21 -14.15 -18.97
N PRO A 175 24.78 -15.36 -19.08
CA PRO A 175 25.93 -15.76 -18.28
C PRO A 175 27.05 -14.69 -18.33
N GLY A 176 27.44 -14.18 -17.17
CA GLY A 176 28.44 -13.11 -17.03
C GLY A 176 27.96 -11.68 -17.28
N ASP A 177 26.70 -11.48 -17.65
CA ASP A 177 26.09 -10.17 -17.92
C ASP A 177 24.72 -10.07 -17.23
N PRO A 178 24.70 -9.91 -15.88
CA PRO A 178 23.45 -9.81 -15.12
C PRO A 178 22.65 -8.56 -15.56
N LEU A 179 21.36 -8.77 -15.78
CA LEU A 179 20.44 -7.72 -16.23
C LEU A 179 19.25 -7.62 -15.29
N ARG A 180 18.99 -6.43 -14.75
CA ARG A 180 17.76 -6.20 -13.98
C ARG A 180 16.52 -6.39 -14.88
N ALA A 181 15.40 -6.80 -14.28
CA ALA A 181 14.11 -6.77 -14.95
C ALA A 181 13.75 -5.34 -15.38
N GLY A 182 13.07 -5.18 -16.48
CA GLY A 182 12.67 -3.87 -17.04
C GLY A 182 11.64 -3.09 -16.22
N SER A 183 11.23 -3.64 -15.06
CA SER A 183 10.26 -3.05 -14.15
C SER A 183 10.77 -3.17 -12.71
N SER A 184 10.22 -2.37 -11.78
CA SER A 184 10.45 -2.46 -10.34
C SER A 184 9.67 -3.66 -9.75
N VAL A 185 10.08 -4.86 -10.13
CA VAL A 185 9.36 -6.13 -9.87
C VAL A 185 9.24 -6.40 -8.38
N ASN A 186 10.35 -6.23 -7.62
CA ASN A 186 10.35 -6.49 -6.18
C ASN A 186 9.51 -5.47 -5.43
N ASP A 187 9.59 -4.19 -5.81
CA ASP A 187 8.71 -3.14 -5.26
C ASP A 187 7.22 -3.49 -5.48
N ILE A 188 6.86 -3.86 -6.71
CA ILE A 188 5.47 -4.21 -7.05
C ILE A 188 5.02 -5.44 -6.27
N MET A 189 5.83 -6.49 -6.24
CA MET A 189 5.53 -7.73 -5.51
C MET A 189 5.42 -7.48 -4.01
N GLY A 190 6.37 -6.74 -3.43
CA GLY A 190 6.31 -6.36 -2.01
C GLY A 190 5.05 -5.56 -1.68
N GLY A 191 4.64 -4.62 -2.54
CA GLY A 191 3.37 -3.92 -2.40
C GLY A 191 2.16 -4.88 -2.45
N MET A 192 2.15 -5.83 -3.38
CA MET A 192 1.09 -6.85 -3.49
C MET A 192 1.06 -7.77 -2.25
N PHE A 193 2.21 -8.25 -1.77
CA PHE A 193 2.27 -9.06 -0.54
C PHE A 193 1.82 -8.28 0.69
N GLY A 194 2.16 -6.99 0.78
CA GLY A 194 1.62 -6.11 1.82
C GLY A 194 0.09 -6.01 1.77
N ALA A 195 -0.49 -5.88 0.57
CA ALA A 195 -1.94 -5.87 0.41
C ALA A 195 -2.59 -7.22 0.79
N ILE A 196 -1.98 -8.34 0.40
CA ILE A 196 -2.44 -9.69 0.80
C ILE A 196 -2.39 -9.83 2.33
N GLY A 197 -1.29 -9.39 2.96
CA GLY A 197 -1.17 -9.37 4.42
C GLY A 197 -2.26 -8.52 5.09
N ALA A 198 -2.53 -7.33 4.54
CA ALA A 198 -3.62 -6.47 5.03
C ALA A 198 -4.99 -7.14 4.92
N LEU A 199 -5.29 -7.80 3.81
CA LEU A 199 -6.54 -8.56 3.63
C LEU A 199 -6.67 -9.70 4.65
N ALA A 200 -5.60 -10.48 4.84
CA ALA A 200 -5.59 -11.56 5.85
C ALA A 200 -5.79 -11.02 7.27
N ALA A 201 -5.12 -9.90 7.60
CA ALA A 201 -5.28 -9.24 8.90
C ALA A 201 -6.68 -8.65 9.12
N LEU A 202 -7.30 -8.08 8.08
CA LEU A 202 -8.70 -7.63 8.14
C LEU A 202 -9.66 -8.80 8.42
N MET A 203 -9.45 -9.95 7.75
CA MET A 203 -10.25 -11.15 8.02
C MET A 203 -10.07 -11.65 9.46
N GLN A 204 -8.84 -11.68 9.96
CA GLN A 204 -8.56 -12.08 11.34
C GLN A 204 -9.13 -11.08 12.35
N ARG A 205 -9.04 -9.78 12.09
CA ARG A 205 -9.62 -8.73 12.92
C ARG A 205 -11.11 -8.88 13.07
N ASN A 206 -11.85 -9.29 12.04
CA ASN A 206 -13.29 -9.53 12.13
C ASN A 206 -13.65 -10.62 13.15
N GLN A 207 -12.73 -11.54 13.44
CA GLN A 207 -12.92 -12.60 14.43
C GLN A 207 -12.42 -12.21 15.82
N THR A 208 -11.31 -11.47 15.89
CA THR A 208 -10.57 -11.19 17.14
C THR A 208 -10.84 -9.80 17.72
N GLY A 209 -11.30 -8.87 16.89
CA GLY A 209 -11.38 -7.44 17.21
C GLY A 209 -10.03 -6.73 17.29
N LYS A 210 -8.91 -7.43 17.03
CA LYS A 210 -7.56 -6.90 17.20
C LYS A 210 -6.87 -6.70 15.85
N GLY A 211 -6.15 -5.59 15.75
CA GLY A 211 -5.24 -5.32 14.64
C GLY A 211 -3.87 -5.98 14.84
N GLN A 212 -2.99 -5.77 13.88
CA GLN A 212 -1.61 -6.29 13.91
C GLN A 212 -0.69 -5.51 12.98
N GLU A 213 0.60 -5.63 13.23
CA GLU A 213 1.64 -5.14 12.33
C GLU A 213 2.04 -6.24 11.34
N ILE A 214 2.32 -5.82 10.10
CA ILE A 214 2.71 -6.69 8.98
C ILE A 214 3.98 -6.11 8.39
N ASP A 215 5.04 -6.89 8.34
CA ASP A 215 6.25 -6.54 7.62
C ASP A 215 6.23 -7.17 6.23
N SER A 216 6.44 -6.34 5.22
CA SER A 216 6.65 -6.76 3.84
C SER A 216 7.94 -6.17 3.33
N ALA A 217 8.83 -6.99 2.75
CA ALA A 217 10.12 -6.57 2.23
C ALA A 217 10.21 -6.74 0.71
N LEU A 218 11.23 -6.06 0.12
CA LEU A 218 11.62 -6.22 -1.27
C LEU A 218 12.10 -7.64 -1.61
#